data_e3fee3df9982c49145ca211254c55da0
#
_entry.id   e3fee3df9982c49145ca211254c55da0
#
_cell.length_a   1.000
_cell.length_b   1.000
_cell.length_c   1.000
_cell.angle_alpha   90.00
_cell.angle_beta   90.00
_cell.angle_gamma   90.00
#
_symmetry.space_group_name_H-M   'P 1'
#
loop_
_entity.id
_entity.type
_entity.pdbx_description
1 polymer ?
#
loop_
_entity_poly.entity_id
_entity_poly.type
_entity_poly.pdbx_seq_one_letter_code
_entity_poly.pdbx_strand_id
1 'polypeptide(L)'
;DIIKNIDADVLIETTASNYRDAEPGMSHITNAMKLGMHVISVNKGPLAIAFPSLMELAVYNQVQFRFSGTVGGGTPILNYAKSSLQGEQITSFAGILNGTTNYILTNMTHGMSFSQALKDAKSRGYVEADESLDLDGFDAAAKLVILANWIMGMKVTMPDIRRTGIRKVTLDDVKKAAKKKMAIKLIARSEEHTSELQSHLN
;
A
#
# COMPACT_ATOMS: atom_id res chain seq x y z
N ASP A 1 -2.80 -23.25 18.54
CA ASP A 1 -1.92 -22.56 17.59
C ASP A 1 -1.59 -23.52 16.44
N ILE A 2 -2.37 -23.44 15.36
CA ILE A 2 -2.29 -24.42 14.25
C ILE A 2 -0.90 -24.41 13.63
N ILE A 3 -0.28 -23.24 13.44
CA ILE A 3 1.02 -23.09 12.78
C ILE A 3 2.13 -23.87 13.49
N LYS A 4 2.09 -23.98 14.81
CA LYS A 4 3.09 -24.71 15.61
C LYS A 4 3.01 -26.25 15.49
N ASN A 5 1.87 -26.74 15.00
CA ASN A 5 1.57 -28.19 15.00
C ASN A 5 1.48 -28.77 13.58
N ILE A 6 1.82 -27.96 12.55
CA ILE A 6 1.81 -28.40 11.15
C ILE A 6 3.24 -28.56 10.67
N ASP A 7 3.52 -29.68 10.06
CA ASP A 7 4.73 -29.91 9.28
C ASP A 7 4.54 -29.32 7.88
N ALA A 8 5.10 -28.11 7.67
CA ALA A 8 4.97 -27.38 6.42
C ALA A 8 6.22 -26.49 6.17
N ASP A 9 6.63 -26.42 4.92
CA ASP A 9 7.77 -25.59 4.49
C ASP A 9 7.39 -24.13 4.21
N VAL A 10 6.11 -23.88 3.86
CA VAL A 10 5.65 -22.58 3.40
C VAL A 10 4.33 -22.21 4.03
N LEU A 11 4.26 -20.99 4.58
CA LEU A 11 3.01 -20.34 4.95
C LEU A 11 2.56 -19.39 3.82
N ILE A 12 1.31 -19.49 3.39
CA ILE A 12 0.66 -18.49 2.53
C ILE A 12 -0.34 -17.69 3.37
N GLU A 13 -0.01 -16.43 3.62
CA GLU A 13 -0.81 -15.50 4.42
C GLU A 13 -1.64 -14.59 3.51
N THR A 14 -2.96 -14.70 3.61
CA THR A 14 -3.95 -14.02 2.76
C THR A 14 -5.11 -13.43 3.56
N THR A 15 -4.93 -13.19 4.85
CA THR A 15 -5.97 -12.58 5.68
C THR A 15 -6.16 -11.10 5.32
N ALA A 16 -7.27 -10.52 5.74
CA ALA A 16 -7.58 -9.13 5.48
C ALA A 16 -6.52 -8.18 6.09
N SER A 17 -6.18 -7.14 5.34
CA SER A 17 -5.21 -6.14 5.81
C SER A 17 -5.78 -5.32 6.96
N ASN A 18 -5.06 -5.28 8.07
CA ASN A 18 -5.34 -4.48 9.23
C ASN A 18 -4.15 -3.52 9.46
N TYR A 19 -4.39 -2.22 9.38
CA TYR A 19 -3.34 -1.20 9.52
C TYR A 19 -3.20 -0.64 10.93
N ARG A 20 -3.95 -1.19 11.91
CA ARG A 20 -3.88 -0.77 13.31
C ARG A 20 -2.81 -1.54 14.08
N ASP A 21 -2.86 -2.85 14.00
CA ASP A 21 -1.95 -3.77 14.71
C ASP A 21 -1.42 -4.91 13.83
N ALA A 22 -1.87 -4.96 12.57
CA ALA A 22 -1.54 -5.97 11.58
C ALA A 22 -1.98 -7.41 11.93
N GLU A 23 -2.78 -7.58 12.96
CA GLU A 23 -3.25 -8.92 13.36
C GLU A 23 -4.46 -9.38 12.51
N PRO A 24 -4.60 -10.68 12.29
CA PRO A 24 -3.75 -11.79 12.75
C PRO A 24 -2.50 -12.04 11.87
N GLY A 25 -2.36 -11.34 10.76
CA GLY A 25 -1.28 -11.56 9.77
C GLY A 25 0.12 -11.42 10.35
N MET A 26 0.34 -10.48 11.28
CA MET A 26 1.63 -10.27 11.93
C MET A 26 2.04 -11.52 12.73
N SER A 27 1.15 -12.04 13.56
CA SER A 27 1.39 -13.26 14.34
C SER A 27 1.62 -14.47 13.43
N HIS A 28 0.85 -14.60 12.34
CA HIS A 28 1.02 -15.70 11.39
C HIS A 28 2.42 -15.67 10.76
N ILE A 29 2.82 -14.54 10.19
CA ILE A 29 4.11 -14.37 9.51
C ILE A 29 5.27 -14.59 10.48
N THR A 30 5.25 -13.92 11.63
CA THR A 30 6.36 -13.99 12.59
C THR A 30 6.52 -15.38 13.20
N ASN A 31 5.42 -16.09 13.52
CA ASN A 31 5.48 -17.45 14.03
C ASN A 31 6.00 -18.43 12.96
N ALA A 32 5.53 -18.34 11.72
CA ALA A 32 6.02 -19.17 10.62
C ALA A 32 7.53 -18.97 10.39
N MET A 33 8.01 -17.73 10.31
CA MET A 33 9.43 -17.44 10.14
C MET A 33 10.28 -18.00 11.29
N LYS A 34 9.82 -17.88 12.55
CA LYS A 34 10.52 -18.44 13.73
C LYS A 34 10.57 -19.96 13.75
N LEU A 35 9.64 -20.61 13.06
CA LEU A 35 9.61 -22.06 12.89
C LEU A 35 10.37 -22.55 11.65
N GLY A 36 11.06 -21.65 10.94
CA GLY A 36 11.83 -21.97 9.74
C GLY A 36 11.00 -22.10 8.47
N MET A 37 9.72 -21.70 8.48
CA MET A 37 8.87 -21.73 7.28
C MET A 37 9.15 -20.52 6.38
N HIS A 38 9.19 -20.73 5.08
CA HIS A 38 9.10 -19.66 4.10
C HIS A 38 7.72 -19.00 4.13
N VAL A 39 7.64 -17.71 3.82
CA VAL A 39 6.37 -16.97 3.87
C VAL A 39 6.07 -16.30 2.54
N ILE A 40 4.83 -16.46 2.07
CA ILE A 40 4.25 -15.69 0.96
C ILE A 40 3.08 -14.91 1.55
N SER A 41 3.05 -13.57 1.38
CA SER A 41 1.94 -12.76 1.87
C SER A 41 1.45 -11.77 0.81
N VAL A 42 0.12 -11.58 0.75
CA VAL A 42 -0.54 -10.49 0.00
C VAL A 42 -1.15 -9.45 0.94
N ASN A 43 -1.03 -9.66 2.25
CA ASN A 43 -1.52 -8.76 3.28
C ASN A 43 -0.55 -7.59 3.50
N LYS A 44 -1.01 -6.37 3.25
CA LYS A 44 -0.21 -5.16 3.40
C LYS A 44 0.01 -4.74 4.85
N GLY A 45 -0.90 -5.13 5.77
CA GLY A 45 -0.87 -4.69 7.16
C GLY A 45 0.48 -4.93 7.85
N PRO A 46 0.97 -6.17 7.95
CA PRO A 46 2.26 -6.47 8.56
C PRO A 46 3.43 -5.71 7.95
N LEU A 47 3.47 -5.62 6.62
CA LEU A 47 4.53 -4.89 5.90
C LEU A 47 4.46 -3.37 6.13
N ALA A 48 3.26 -2.80 6.18
CA ALA A 48 3.08 -1.38 6.44
C ALA A 48 3.53 -0.96 7.85
N ILE A 49 3.35 -1.87 8.83
CA ILE A 49 3.68 -1.60 10.24
C ILE A 49 5.13 -1.93 10.58
N ALA A 50 5.69 -3.01 10.02
CA ALA A 50 6.97 -3.55 10.48
C ALA A 50 7.87 -4.08 9.34
N PHE A 51 7.88 -3.43 8.17
CA PHE A 51 8.67 -3.89 7.03
C PHE A 51 10.12 -4.20 7.37
N PRO A 52 10.90 -3.27 7.98
CA PRO A 52 12.30 -3.53 8.29
C PRO A 52 12.47 -4.75 9.21
N SER A 53 11.69 -4.83 10.29
CA SER A 53 11.79 -5.91 11.26
C SER A 53 11.40 -7.28 10.69
N LEU A 54 10.41 -7.33 9.78
CA LEU A 54 10.03 -8.57 9.11
C LEU A 54 11.13 -9.06 8.16
N MET A 55 11.79 -8.13 7.46
CA MET A 55 12.91 -8.49 6.59
C MET A 55 14.12 -8.99 7.41
N GLU A 56 14.44 -8.34 8.52
CA GLU A 56 15.48 -8.78 9.45
C GLU A 56 15.15 -10.15 10.06
N LEU A 57 13.90 -10.38 10.44
CA LEU A 57 13.46 -11.68 10.97
C LEU A 57 13.58 -12.80 9.94
N ALA A 58 13.23 -12.53 8.68
CA ALA A 58 13.38 -13.49 7.60
C ALA A 58 14.85 -13.87 7.35
N VAL A 59 15.75 -12.87 7.35
CA VAL A 59 17.20 -13.09 7.20
C VAL A 59 17.73 -13.87 8.39
N TYR A 60 17.38 -13.48 9.62
CA TYR A 60 17.85 -14.16 10.84
C TYR A 60 17.48 -15.65 10.87
N ASN A 61 16.26 -15.99 10.46
CA ASN A 61 15.79 -17.38 10.42
C ASN A 61 16.12 -18.08 9.09
N GLN A 62 16.86 -17.44 8.18
CA GLN A 62 17.26 -18.00 6.86
C GLN A 62 16.06 -18.45 6.01
N VAL A 63 14.93 -17.75 6.10
CA VAL A 63 13.71 -18.04 5.34
C VAL A 63 13.45 -17.01 4.25
N GLN A 64 12.72 -17.41 3.21
CA GLN A 64 12.27 -16.52 2.14
C GLN A 64 10.98 -15.81 2.58
N PHE A 65 10.91 -14.49 2.36
CA PHE A 65 9.68 -13.73 2.49
C PHE A 65 9.31 -13.12 1.13
N ARG A 66 8.17 -13.50 0.58
CA ARG A 66 7.66 -13.06 -0.71
C ARG A 66 6.35 -12.31 -0.54
N PHE A 67 6.24 -11.11 -1.12
CA PHE A 67 5.09 -10.21 -0.94
C PHE A 67 4.73 -9.41 -2.19
N SER A 68 5.09 -9.88 -3.37
CA SER A 68 4.87 -9.16 -4.64
C SER A 68 3.40 -8.77 -4.87
N GLY A 69 2.44 -9.58 -4.41
CA GLY A 69 1.01 -9.31 -4.54
C GLY A 69 0.48 -8.15 -3.68
N THR A 70 1.29 -7.59 -2.76
CA THR A 70 0.85 -6.50 -1.87
C THR A 70 0.76 -5.15 -2.57
N VAL A 71 1.57 -4.92 -3.62
CA VAL A 71 1.56 -3.66 -4.38
C VAL A 71 1.38 -3.96 -5.86
N GLY A 72 0.35 -3.34 -6.46
CA GLY A 72 0.08 -3.45 -7.89
C GLY A 72 -0.64 -4.74 -8.34
N GLY A 73 -0.96 -5.65 -7.41
CA GLY A 73 -1.61 -6.92 -7.75
C GLY A 73 -0.80 -7.70 -8.79
N GLY A 74 -1.32 -7.85 -10.01
CA GLY A 74 -0.62 -8.50 -11.11
C GLY A 74 0.47 -7.67 -11.79
N THR A 75 0.62 -6.38 -11.45
CA THR A 75 1.70 -5.53 -11.98
C THR A 75 3.00 -5.83 -11.23
N PRO A 76 4.08 -6.28 -11.89
CA PRO A 76 5.27 -6.79 -11.23
C PRO A 76 6.21 -5.68 -10.75
N ILE A 77 5.70 -4.60 -10.15
CA ILE A 77 6.47 -3.40 -9.78
C ILE A 77 7.61 -3.71 -8.81
N LEU A 78 7.36 -4.55 -7.79
CA LEU A 78 8.37 -4.92 -6.81
C LEU A 78 9.47 -5.78 -7.42
N ASN A 79 9.10 -6.73 -8.29
CA ASN A 79 10.06 -7.58 -8.98
C ASN A 79 10.85 -6.77 -10.02
N TYR A 80 10.19 -5.90 -10.77
CA TYR A 80 10.84 -5.01 -11.74
C TYR A 80 11.90 -4.13 -11.06
N ALA A 81 11.54 -3.48 -9.95
CA ALA A 81 12.49 -2.66 -9.21
C ALA A 81 13.72 -3.46 -8.76
N LYS A 82 13.52 -4.68 -8.25
CA LYS A 82 14.62 -5.52 -7.77
C LYS A 82 15.50 -6.08 -8.89
N SER A 83 14.92 -6.45 -10.04
CA SER A 83 15.66 -7.13 -11.11
C SER A 83 16.20 -6.18 -12.18
N SER A 84 15.43 -5.12 -12.51
CA SER A 84 15.75 -4.25 -13.65
C SER A 84 16.36 -2.90 -13.25
N LEU A 85 16.21 -2.50 -11.98
CA LEU A 85 16.82 -1.27 -11.44
C LEU A 85 18.00 -1.59 -10.50
N GLN A 86 18.54 -2.78 -10.60
CA GLN A 86 19.67 -3.22 -9.78
C GLN A 86 20.93 -2.41 -10.15
N GLY A 87 21.53 -1.75 -9.15
CA GLY A 87 22.66 -0.85 -9.37
C GLY A 87 22.29 0.62 -9.59
N GLU A 88 20.99 0.94 -9.76
CA GLU A 88 20.51 2.32 -9.83
C GLU A 88 20.15 2.83 -8.42
N GLN A 89 20.47 4.10 -8.16
CA GLN A 89 20.02 4.79 -6.96
C GLN A 89 18.72 5.52 -7.25
N ILE A 90 17.60 4.99 -6.71
CA ILE A 90 16.30 5.64 -6.85
C ILE A 90 16.16 6.67 -5.74
N THR A 91 16.22 7.95 -6.10
CA THR A 91 16.13 9.09 -5.16
C THR A 91 14.72 9.59 -4.91
N SER A 92 13.79 9.27 -5.81
CA SER A 92 12.38 9.60 -5.64
C SER A 92 11.47 8.76 -6.53
N PHE A 93 10.23 8.63 -6.13
CA PHE A 93 9.15 8.15 -7.00
C PHE A 93 7.82 8.79 -6.59
N ALA A 94 6.89 8.85 -7.53
CA ALA A 94 5.53 9.28 -7.28
C ALA A 94 4.55 8.49 -8.16
N GLY A 95 3.33 8.26 -7.66
CA GLY A 95 2.33 7.53 -8.43
C GLY A 95 0.96 7.50 -7.78
N ILE A 96 -0.04 7.10 -8.58
CA ILE A 96 -1.39 6.81 -8.12
C ILE A 96 -1.42 5.33 -7.70
N LEU A 97 -1.49 5.06 -6.40
CA LEU A 97 -1.38 3.71 -5.85
C LEU A 97 -2.73 3.08 -5.46
N ASN A 98 -3.84 3.86 -5.55
CA ASN A 98 -5.16 3.37 -5.18
C ASN A 98 -6.16 3.57 -6.32
N GLY A 99 -6.74 2.47 -6.82
CA GLY A 99 -7.68 2.46 -7.94
C GLY A 99 -9.02 3.10 -7.59
N THR A 100 -9.55 2.84 -6.40
CA THR A 100 -10.85 3.34 -5.93
C THR A 100 -10.88 4.86 -5.90
N THR A 101 -9.90 5.49 -5.25
CA THR A 101 -9.81 6.95 -5.18
C THR A 101 -9.56 7.57 -6.55
N ASN A 102 -8.75 6.94 -7.39
CA ASN A 102 -8.53 7.40 -8.76
C ASN A 102 -9.83 7.34 -9.59
N TYR A 103 -10.62 6.28 -9.44
CA TYR A 103 -11.92 6.15 -10.09
C TYR A 103 -12.88 7.26 -9.67
N ILE A 104 -13.03 7.48 -8.36
CA ILE A 104 -13.92 8.51 -7.80
C ILE A 104 -13.53 9.90 -8.32
N LEU A 105 -12.26 10.29 -8.17
CA LEU A 105 -11.78 11.60 -8.60
C LEU A 105 -11.88 11.81 -10.13
N THR A 106 -11.71 10.75 -10.91
CA THR A 106 -11.89 10.80 -12.38
C THR A 106 -13.36 11.06 -12.73
N ASN A 107 -14.32 10.37 -12.10
CA ASN A 107 -15.74 10.58 -12.36
C ASN A 107 -16.21 11.96 -11.88
N MET A 108 -15.63 12.50 -10.81
CA MET A 108 -15.87 13.90 -10.42
C MET A 108 -15.38 14.89 -11.50
N THR A 109 -14.30 14.60 -12.20
CA THR A 109 -13.83 15.40 -13.34
C THR A 109 -14.86 15.41 -14.48
N HIS A 110 -15.62 14.32 -14.63
CA HIS A 110 -16.72 14.22 -15.60
C HIS A 110 -18.06 14.77 -15.07
N GLY A 111 -18.05 15.44 -13.92
CA GLY A 111 -19.22 16.18 -13.39
C GLY A 111 -20.03 15.46 -12.32
N MET A 112 -19.69 14.24 -11.93
CA MET A 112 -20.35 13.57 -10.81
C MET A 112 -20.00 14.26 -9.49
N SER A 113 -20.97 14.34 -8.56
CA SER A 113 -20.66 14.68 -7.18
C SER A 113 -19.87 13.55 -6.52
N PHE A 114 -19.16 13.85 -5.42
CA PHE A 114 -18.41 12.82 -4.67
C PHE A 114 -19.31 11.64 -4.26
N SER A 115 -20.52 11.94 -3.77
CA SER A 115 -21.47 10.90 -3.33
C SER A 115 -21.97 10.02 -4.49
N GLN A 116 -22.20 10.62 -5.66
CA GLN A 116 -22.57 9.87 -6.87
C GLN A 116 -21.43 8.96 -7.34
N ALA A 117 -20.21 9.50 -7.43
CA ALA A 117 -19.04 8.74 -7.84
C ALA A 117 -18.71 7.58 -6.87
N LEU A 118 -18.84 7.82 -5.55
CA LEU A 118 -18.68 6.78 -4.53
C LEU A 118 -19.76 5.69 -4.65
N LYS A 119 -21.02 6.07 -4.84
CA LYS A 119 -22.12 5.10 -5.02
C LYS A 119 -21.91 4.25 -6.27
N ASP A 120 -21.46 4.85 -7.36
CA ASP A 120 -21.16 4.14 -8.60
C ASP A 120 -19.95 3.20 -8.42
N ALA A 121 -18.88 3.65 -7.74
CA ALA A 121 -17.75 2.80 -7.40
C ALA A 121 -18.15 1.58 -6.55
N LYS A 122 -19.04 1.76 -5.57
CA LYS A 122 -19.61 0.66 -4.75
C LYS A 122 -20.39 -0.32 -5.61
N SER A 123 -21.26 0.17 -6.50
CA SER A 123 -22.08 -0.70 -7.36
C SER A 123 -21.26 -1.56 -8.31
N ARG A 124 -20.04 -1.13 -8.64
CA ARG A 124 -19.08 -1.85 -9.49
C ARG A 124 -18.12 -2.75 -8.71
N GLY A 125 -18.23 -2.79 -7.38
CA GLY A 125 -17.34 -3.59 -6.54
C GLY A 125 -15.91 -3.05 -6.41
N TYR A 126 -15.68 -1.76 -6.68
CA TYR A 126 -14.36 -1.13 -6.52
C TYR A 126 -14.06 -0.71 -5.08
N VAL A 127 -15.08 -0.66 -4.22
CA VAL A 127 -14.96 -0.24 -2.82
C VAL A 127 -15.13 -1.45 -1.93
N GLU A 128 -14.17 -1.68 -1.05
CA GLU A 128 -14.24 -2.74 -0.04
C GLU A 128 -15.31 -2.42 1.03
N ALA A 129 -15.62 -3.39 1.91
CA ALA A 129 -16.61 -3.22 2.97
C ALA A 129 -16.28 -2.02 3.88
N ASP A 130 -15.01 -1.81 4.19
CA ASP A 130 -14.53 -0.61 4.88
C ASP A 130 -13.94 0.40 3.88
N GLU A 131 -14.77 1.31 3.42
CA GLU A 131 -14.37 2.37 2.48
C GLU A 131 -13.32 3.34 3.05
N SER A 132 -13.14 3.37 4.38
CA SER A 132 -12.20 4.28 5.03
C SER A 132 -10.76 3.96 4.64
N LEU A 133 -10.45 2.69 4.40
CA LEU A 133 -9.12 2.25 4.00
C LEU A 133 -8.67 2.90 2.69
N ASP A 134 -9.60 3.06 1.75
CA ASP A 134 -9.33 3.74 0.48
C ASP A 134 -9.44 5.26 0.63
N LEU A 135 -10.62 5.75 1.09
CA LEU A 135 -10.97 7.17 1.05
C LEU A 135 -10.11 8.04 1.98
N ASP A 136 -9.64 7.48 3.09
CA ASP A 136 -8.74 8.16 4.03
C ASP A 136 -7.26 7.91 3.73
N GLY A 137 -6.97 7.18 2.63
CA GLY A 137 -5.63 7.01 2.07
C GLY A 137 -4.74 5.97 2.79
N PHE A 138 -5.30 5.07 3.61
CA PHE A 138 -4.52 4.03 4.30
C PHE A 138 -3.90 3.03 3.32
N ASP A 139 -4.65 2.56 2.33
CA ASP A 139 -4.14 1.63 1.31
C ASP A 139 -2.99 2.25 0.50
N ALA A 140 -3.15 3.52 0.07
CA ALA A 140 -2.10 4.23 -0.66
C ALA A 140 -0.84 4.43 0.20
N ALA A 141 -1.02 4.77 1.50
CA ALA A 141 0.09 4.92 2.44
C ALA A 141 0.81 3.59 2.70
N ALA A 142 0.08 2.50 2.90
CA ALA A 142 0.67 1.17 3.09
C ALA A 142 1.51 0.74 1.87
N LYS A 143 1.00 0.95 0.66
CA LYS A 143 1.76 0.69 -0.57
C LYS A 143 2.99 1.57 -0.69
N LEU A 144 2.89 2.85 -0.28
CA LEU A 144 4.02 3.77 -0.24
C LEU A 144 5.12 3.28 0.70
N VAL A 145 4.77 2.84 1.93
CA VAL A 145 5.73 2.23 2.87
C VAL A 145 6.47 1.06 2.23
N ILE A 146 5.73 0.13 1.62
CA ILE A 146 6.32 -1.07 1.01
C ILE A 146 7.28 -0.68 -0.12
N LEU A 147 6.86 0.23 -1.01
CA LEU A 147 7.69 0.69 -2.13
C LEU A 147 8.93 1.45 -1.65
N ALA A 148 8.80 2.37 -0.69
CA ALA A 148 9.92 3.16 -0.16
C ALA A 148 10.99 2.25 0.49
N ASN A 149 10.57 1.29 1.28
CA ASN A 149 11.49 0.33 1.89
C ASN A 149 12.14 -0.59 0.84
N TRP A 150 11.34 -1.09 -0.12
CA TRP A 150 11.82 -2.09 -1.08
C TRP A 150 12.67 -1.50 -2.20
N ILE A 151 12.27 -0.33 -2.74
CA ILE A 151 12.92 0.28 -3.91
C ILE A 151 14.05 1.22 -3.48
N MET A 152 13.84 2.02 -2.42
CA MET A 152 14.81 3.04 -1.98
C MET A 152 15.64 2.57 -0.79
N GLY A 153 15.37 1.38 -0.22
CA GLY A 153 16.07 0.90 0.97
C GLY A 153 15.81 1.72 2.24
N MET A 154 14.70 2.46 2.29
CA MET A 154 14.33 3.24 3.47
C MET A 154 13.92 2.33 4.63
N LYS A 155 13.96 2.86 5.87
CA LYS A 155 13.49 2.15 7.08
C LYS A 155 12.30 2.90 7.66
N VAL A 156 11.17 2.87 6.93
CA VAL A 156 9.95 3.63 7.27
C VAL A 156 8.76 2.70 7.51
N THR A 157 7.81 3.20 8.30
CA THR A 157 6.57 2.51 8.68
C THR A 157 5.38 3.45 8.56
N MET A 158 4.15 2.99 8.80
CA MET A 158 2.95 3.81 8.67
C MET A 158 2.95 5.12 9.47
N PRO A 159 3.46 5.18 10.72
CA PRO A 159 3.60 6.44 11.45
C PRO A 159 4.44 7.52 10.77
N ASP A 160 5.37 7.13 9.91
CA ASP A 160 6.26 8.07 9.21
C ASP A 160 5.57 8.72 8.00
N ILE A 161 4.35 8.28 7.65
CA ILE A 161 3.62 8.77 6.48
C ILE A 161 2.69 9.92 6.83
N ARG A 162 2.91 11.08 6.26
CA ARG A 162 1.91 12.16 6.25
C ARG A 162 0.82 11.81 5.22
N ARG A 163 -0.41 11.61 5.68
CA ARG A 163 -1.52 11.12 4.88
C ARG A 163 -2.68 12.12 4.83
N THR A 164 -3.23 12.31 3.63
CA THR A 164 -4.47 13.06 3.43
C THR A 164 -5.39 12.24 2.51
N GLY A 165 -6.63 11.98 2.98
CA GLY A 165 -7.65 11.29 2.19
C GLY A 165 -8.38 12.21 1.22
N ILE A 166 -9.32 11.63 0.45
CA ILE A 166 -10.08 12.38 -0.58
C ILE A 166 -11.45 12.87 -0.12
N ARG A 167 -11.90 12.56 1.10
CA ARG A 167 -13.26 12.86 1.57
C ARG A 167 -13.63 14.35 1.54
N LYS A 168 -12.64 15.23 1.65
CA LYS A 168 -12.83 16.69 1.66
C LYS A 168 -12.81 17.30 0.26
N VAL A 169 -12.54 16.53 -0.79
CA VAL A 169 -12.50 17.03 -2.17
C VAL A 169 -13.91 17.31 -2.64
N THR A 170 -14.16 18.55 -3.04
CA THR A 170 -15.46 18.99 -3.56
C THR A 170 -15.48 19.00 -5.08
N LEU A 171 -16.69 18.99 -5.66
CA LEU A 171 -16.84 19.14 -7.11
C LEU A 171 -16.35 20.52 -7.59
N ASP A 172 -16.42 21.53 -6.73
CA ASP A 172 -15.92 22.87 -7.04
C ASP A 172 -14.38 22.90 -7.12
N ASP A 173 -13.69 22.17 -6.24
CA ASP A 173 -12.24 22.01 -6.30
C ASP A 173 -11.81 21.36 -7.61
N VAL A 174 -12.50 20.29 -8.01
CA VAL A 174 -12.22 19.59 -9.27
C VAL A 174 -12.46 20.52 -10.48
N LYS A 175 -13.56 21.29 -10.47
CA LYS A 175 -13.85 22.26 -11.54
C LYS A 175 -12.80 23.38 -11.59
N LYS A 176 -12.35 23.89 -10.44
CA LYS A 176 -11.28 24.89 -10.37
C LYS A 176 -9.96 24.37 -10.94
N ALA A 177 -9.61 23.12 -10.61
CA ALA A 177 -8.43 22.47 -11.19
C ALA A 177 -8.55 22.31 -12.70
N ALA A 178 -9.69 21.84 -13.20
CA ALA A 178 -9.94 21.64 -14.63
C ALA A 178 -9.83 22.95 -15.44
N LYS A 179 -10.31 24.08 -14.89
CA LYS A 179 -10.10 25.42 -15.52
C LYS A 179 -8.63 25.77 -15.69
N LYS A 180 -7.75 25.25 -14.85
CA LYS A 180 -6.29 25.43 -14.93
C LYS A 180 -5.62 24.30 -15.73
N LYS A 181 -6.37 23.46 -16.44
CA LYS A 181 -5.89 22.27 -17.16
C LYS A 181 -5.16 21.27 -16.26
N MET A 182 -5.57 21.16 -15.00
CA MET A 182 -5.06 20.23 -13.99
C MET A 182 -6.14 19.26 -13.56
N ALA A 183 -5.73 18.11 -13.03
CA ALA A 183 -6.63 17.12 -12.42
C ALA A 183 -6.23 16.90 -10.96
N ILE A 184 -7.23 16.72 -10.08
CA ILE A 184 -6.98 16.32 -8.69
C ILE A 184 -6.81 14.82 -8.63
N LYS A 185 -5.71 14.33 -8.03
CA LYS A 185 -5.39 12.92 -7.84
C LYS A 185 -4.81 12.68 -6.45
N LEU A 186 -5.02 11.48 -5.90
CA LEU A 186 -4.32 11.03 -4.70
C LEU A 186 -2.95 10.49 -5.13
N ILE A 187 -1.90 11.24 -4.87
CA ILE A 187 -0.52 10.89 -5.23
C ILE A 187 0.22 10.40 -3.98
N ALA A 188 0.79 9.22 -4.06
CA ALA A 188 1.79 8.74 -3.13
C ALA A 188 3.18 9.16 -3.63
N ARG A 189 4.00 9.78 -2.78
CA ARG A 189 5.33 10.29 -3.13
C ARG A 189 6.35 9.96 -2.06
N SER A 190 7.53 9.56 -2.47
CA SER A 190 8.72 9.37 -1.63
C SER A 190 9.91 10.11 -2.25
N GLU A 191 10.71 10.77 -1.40
CA GLU A 191 11.95 11.46 -1.79
C GLU A 191 13.03 11.20 -0.74
N GLU A 192 14.28 10.99 -1.17
CA GLU A 192 15.41 10.62 -0.32
C GLU A 192 15.75 11.68 0.74
N HIS A 193 15.54 12.96 0.45
CA HIS A 193 15.93 14.08 1.29
C HIS A 193 14.81 14.69 2.14
N THR A 194 13.59 14.17 2.04
CA THR A 194 12.49 14.56 2.90
C THR A 194 12.28 13.49 3.96
N SER A 195 12.44 13.85 5.23
CA SER A 195 11.97 13.04 6.36
C SER A 195 10.44 12.84 6.35
N GLU A 196 9.75 13.27 5.30
CA GLU A 196 8.32 13.22 5.15
C GLU A 196 7.93 12.45 3.88
N LEU A 197 7.44 11.22 4.07
CA LEU A 197 6.71 10.51 3.04
C LEU A 197 5.29 11.07 2.95
N GLN A 198 4.87 11.49 1.77
CA GLN A 198 3.62 12.20 1.61
C GLN A 198 2.66 11.45 0.69
N SER A 199 1.41 11.29 1.14
CA SER A 199 0.27 10.94 0.31
C SER A 199 -0.64 12.17 0.22
N HIS A 200 -0.52 12.96 -0.84
CA HIS A 200 -1.22 14.22 -1.02
C HIS A 200 -2.25 14.21 -2.13
N LEU A 201 -3.23 15.12 -1.97
CA LEU A 201 -4.09 15.57 -3.06
C LEU A 201 -3.33 16.65 -3.86
N ASN A 202 -3.04 16.36 -5.13
CA ASN A 202 -2.56 17.32 -6.13
C ASN A 202 -3.57 17.49 -7.25
#